data_bed3111c8f6301c73fccc599ea84f65c
#
_entry.id   bed3111c8f6301c73fccc599ea84f65c
#
_cell.length_a   1.000
_cell.length_b   1.000
_cell.length_c   1.000
_cell.angle_alpha   90.00
_cell.angle_beta   90.00
_cell.angle_gamma   90.00
#
_symmetry.space_group_name_H-M   'P 1'
#
loop_
_entity.id
_entity.type
_entity.pdbx_description
1 polymer ?
#
loop_
_entity_poly.entity_id
_entity_poly.type
_entity_poly.pdbx_seq_one_letter_code
_entity_poly.pdbx_strand_id
1 'polypeptide(L)'
;MLNLNDLEKEYLGLKKENFPDSKRIKFIANLGASDEIAYHYDLICKEWQEGWQLNLESSFDRHGGAGLEFLFERLAKESDQKIKIETIYLIAQILSKSKHRDFYAAFCDRLIPQIISFLGTNDTFRRKLIIALGWVGTLEQIEILISEMHGSKDSLCRAWAAASLMQMSFHRVVAQAILRDKTKSAFLQSISNEKDLHACSVMIEAAQILFGKKWISSIAVQDQDTEKIEKARKMAVRFLGRD
;
A
#
# COMPACT_ATOMS: atom_id res chain seq x y z
N MET A 1 6.39 29.85 8.96
CA MET A 1 6.77 28.69 8.16
C MET A 1 8.22 28.85 7.74
N LEU A 2 8.99 27.78 7.65
CA LEU A 2 10.35 27.84 7.13
C LEU A 2 10.29 28.03 5.61
N ASN A 3 11.14 28.89 5.09
CA ASN A 3 11.32 29.06 3.65
C ASN A 3 12.34 28.06 3.10
N LEU A 4 12.50 28.00 1.77
CA LEU A 4 13.40 27.07 1.08
C LEU A 4 14.84 27.14 1.63
N ASN A 5 15.41 28.34 1.80
CA ASN A 5 16.78 28.48 2.28
C ASN A 5 16.99 27.93 3.69
N ASP A 6 15.98 28.06 4.56
CA ASP A 6 16.05 27.53 5.93
C ASP A 6 15.97 26.01 5.92
N LEU A 7 15.09 25.42 5.08
CA LEU A 7 14.97 23.97 4.92
C LEU A 7 16.25 23.37 4.31
N GLU A 8 16.86 24.01 3.33
CA GLU A 8 18.13 23.56 2.74
C GLU A 8 19.28 23.55 3.77
N LYS A 9 19.39 24.61 4.57
CA LYS A 9 20.40 24.68 5.65
C LYS A 9 20.17 23.59 6.69
N GLU A 10 18.90 23.37 7.10
CA GLU A 10 18.55 22.33 8.07
C GLU A 10 18.89 20.93 7.51
N TYR A 11 18.54 20.64 6.25
CA TYR A 11 18.88 19.39 5.58
C TYR A 11 20.38 19.14 5.50
N LEU A 12 21.17 20.14 5.09
CA LEU A 12 22.61 20.02 5.02
C LEU A 12 23.26 19.81 6.40
N GLY A 13 22.70 20.44 7.42
CA GLY A 13 23.10 20.20 8.82
C GLY A 13 22.83 18.76 9.25
N LEU A 14 21.63 18.24 8.99
CA LEU A 14 21.25 16.87 9.28
C LEU A 14 22.13 15.85 8.56
N LYS A 15 22.44 16.09 7.28
CA LYS A 15 23.30 15.23 6.47
C LYS A 15 24.70 15.11 7.06
N LYS A 16 25.29 16.23 7.56
CA LYS A 16 26.59 16.24 8.22
C LYS A 16 26.62 15.44 9.54
N GLU A 17 25.48 15.39 10.24
CA GLU A 17 25.31 14.68 11.50
C GLU A 17 24.77 13.25 11.32
N ASN A 18 24.66 12.75 10.09
CA ASN A 18 24.10 11.45 9.76
C ASN A 18 22.63 11.26 10.22
N PHE A 19 21.82 12.30 10.08
CA PHE A 19 20.37 12.30 10.33
C PHE A 19 19.92 11.79 11.72
N PRO A 20 20.33 12.43 12.83
CA PRO A 20 19.90 12.02 14.17
C PRO A 20 18.38 12.03 14.29
N ASP A 21 17.78 10.97 14.88
CA ASP A 21 16.33 10.74 14.87
C ASP A 21 15.49 11.94 15.32
N SER A 22 15.82 12.56 16.44
CA SER A 22 15.06 13.68 16.99
C SER A 22 15.03 14.89 16.05
N LYS A 23 16.16 15.21 15.42
CA LYS A 23 16.29 16.32 14.45
C LYS A 23 15.61 15.96 13.14
N ARG A 24 15.73 14.70 12.69
CA ARG A 24 15.08 14.19 11.48
C ARG A 24 13.57 14.28 11.58
N ILE A 25 12.97 13.82 12.70
CA ILE A 25 11.52 13.90 12.93
C ILE A 25 11.03 15.35 12.88
N LYS A 26 11.78 16.29 13.48
CA LYS A 26 11.45 17.72 13.43
C LYS A 26 11.52 18.26 12.00
N PHE A 27 12.54 17.90 11.25
CA PHE A 27 12.71 18.31 9.85
C PHE A 27 11.57 17.80 8.96
N ILE A 28 11.19 16.53 9.10
CA ILE A 28 10.03 15.93 8.40
C ILE A 28 8.75 16.73 8.71
N ALA A 29 8.53 17.09 9.97
CA ALA A 29 7.38 17.91 10.35
C ALA A 29 7.43 19.31 9.73
N ASN A 30 8.60 19.94 9.64
CA ASN A 30 8.81 21.23 9.01
C ASN A 30 8.55 21.18 7.49
N LEU A 31 9.04 20.14 6.79
CA LEU A 31 8.76 19.91 5.37
C LEU A 31 7.25 19.85 5.10
N GLY A 32 6.53 19.02 5.84
CA GLY A 32 5.08 18.89 5.66
C GLY A 32 4.26 20.13 6.05
N ALA A 33 4.84 21.06 6.84
CA ALA A 33 4.22 22.31 7.24
C ALA A 33 4.61 23.51 6.35
N SER A 34 5.55 23.32 5.43
CA SER A 34 6.03 24.37 4.51
C SER A 34 5.17 24.44 3.24
N ASP A 35 5.32 25.53 2.48
CA ASP A 35 4.75 25.66 1.14
C ASP A 35 5.70 25.12 0.04
N GLU A 36 6.85 24.55 0.43
CA GLU A 36 7.93 24.10 -0.46
C GLU A 36 7.68 22.66 -0.97
N ILE A 37 6.52 22.42 -1.60
CA ILE A 37 6.08 21.10 -2.08
C ILE A 37 7.10 20.47 -3.03
N ALA A 38 7.63 21.25 -3.96
CA ALA A 38 8.60 20.77 -4.95
C ALA A 38 9.90 20.30 -4.28
N TYR A 39 10.43 21.09 -3.35
CA TYR A 39 11.63 20.73 -2.60
C TYR A 39 11.43 19.47 -1.75
N HIS A 40 10.28 19.37 -1.07
CA HIS A 40 9.92 18.17 -0.30
C HIS A 40 9.92 16.92 -1.19
N TYR A 41 9.28 16.97 -2.36
CA TYR A 41 9.25 15.87 -3.30
C TYR A 41 10.63 15.53 -3.87
N ASP A 42 11.45 16.52 -4.20
CA ASP A 42 12.80 16.31 -4.71
C ASP A 42 13.70 15.58 -3.67
N LEU A 43 13.52 15.88 -2.38
CA LEU A 43 14.20 15.15 -1.31
C LEU A 43 13.71 13.70 -1.19
N ILE A 44 12.40 13.45 -1.33
CA ILE A 44 11.82 12.09 -1.38
C ILE A 44 12.39 11.31 -2.56
N CYS A 45 12.47 11.91 -3.75
CA CYS A 45 13.08 11.26 -4.92
C CYS A 45 14.55 10.88 -4.68
N LYS A 46 15.33 11.75 -4.03
CA LYS A 46 16.71 11.44 -3.63
C LYS A 46 16.75 10.24 -2.66
N GLU A 47 15.87 10.20 -1.67
CA GLU A 47 15.76 9.08 -0.74
C GLU A 47 15.53 7.76 -1.49
N TRP A 48 14.59 7.73 -2.45
CA TRP A 48 14.31 6.55 -3.26
C TRP A 48 15.47 6.14 -4.17
N GLN A 49 16.22 7.11 -4.72
CA GLN A 49 17.36 6.85 -5.58
C GLN A 49 18.57 6.33 -4.80
N GLU A 50 18.86 6.93 -3.66
CA GLU A 50 20.01 6.61 -2.82
C GLU A 50 19.76 5.41 -1.88
N GLY A 51 18.50 4.96 -1.77
CA GLY A 51 18.11 3.84 -0.92
C GLY A 51 18.13 4.14 0.58
N TRP A 52 18.04 5.41 0.95
CA TRP A 52 17.95 5.83 2.34
C TRP A 52 16.57 5.49 2.93
N GLN A 53 16.48 5.47 4.25
CA GLN A 53 15.22 5.22 4.98
C GLN A 53 14.96 6.36 5.97
N LEU A 54 14.87 7.57 5.44
CA LEU A 54 14.62 8.77 6.25
C LEU A 54 13.13 8.96 6.53
N ASN A 55 12.25 8.31 5.75
CA ASN A 55 10.79 8.42 5.80
C ASN A 55 10.30 9.87 5.54
N LEU A 56 10.92 10.56 4.60
CA LEU A 56 10.57 11.96 4.27
C LEU A 56 9.13 12.06 3.74
N GLU A 57 8.63 11.01 3.07
CA GLU A 57 7.28 10.93 2.54
C GLU A 57 6.18 10.94 3.62
N SER A 58 6.51 10.63 4.87
CA SER A 58 5.54 10.45 5.95
C SER A 58 4.71 11.69 6.29
N SER A 59 5.20 12.89 5.96
CA SER A 59 4.52 14.17 6.17
C SER A 59 4.01 14.84 4.89
N PHE A 60 4.25 14.25 3.72
CA PHE A 60 3.85 14.86 2.44
C PHE A 60 2.33 15.05 2.32
N ASP A 61 1.55 14.20 2.98
CA ASP A 61 0.09 14.30 3.03
C ASP A 61 -0.44 15.59 3.67
N ARG A 62 0.40 16.35 4.38
CA ARG A 62 0.04 17.65 4.96
C ARG A 62 -0.15 18.74 3.90
N HIS A 63 0.43 18.57 2.71
CA HIS A 63 0.19 19.46 1.57
C HIS A 63 -1.22 19.32 0.96
N GLY A 64 -2.01 18.32 1.41
CA GLY A 64 -3.41 18.16 1.02
C GLY A 64 -3.62 18.01 -0.48
N GLY A 65 -4.68 18.66 -0.99
CA GLY A 65 -5.02 18.61 -2.42
C GLY A 65 -3.94 19.23 -3.33
N ALA A 66 -3.28 20.32 -2.90
CA ALA A 66 -2.19 20.94 -3.66
C ALA A 66 -1.01 19.98 -3.85
N GLY A 67 -0.65 19.23 -2.79
CA GLY A 67 0.38 18.20 -2.87
C GLY A 67 0.01 17.07 -3.83
N LEU A 68 -1.26 16.62 -3.84
CA LEU A 68 -1.72 15.59 -4.77
C LEU A 68 -1.69 16.08 -6.23
N GLU A 69 -2.18 17.28 -6.53
CA GLU A 69 -2.11 17.85 -7.88
C GLU A 69 -0.66 17.93 -8.36
N PHE A 70 0.25 18.43 -7.50
CA PHE A 70 1.66 18.47 -7.80
C PHE A 70 2.23 17.07 -8.15
N LEU A 71 1.91 16.04 -7.35
CA LEU A 71 2.35 14.66 -7.63
C LEU A 71 1.83 14.13 -8.96
N PHE A 72 0.58 14.41 -9.33
CA PHE A 72 0.03 14.02 -10.64
C PHE A 72 0.72 14.74 -11.79
N GLU A 73 1.06 16.04 -11.64
CA GLU A 73 1.82 16.77 -12.64
C GLU A 73 3.24 16.19 -12.83
N ARG A 74 3.90 15.82 -11.72
CA ARG A 74 5.22 15.18 -11.77
C ARG A 74 5.13 13.80 -12.41
N LEU A 75 4.14 12.98 -12.03
CA LEU A 75 3.90 11.66 -12.60
C LEU A 75 3.72 11.70 -14.12
N ALA A 76 3.03 12.71 -14.65
CA ALA A 76 2.80 12.87 -16.07
C ALA A 76 4.09 13.22 -16.85
N LYS A 77 5.05 13.88 -16.21
CA LYS A 77 6.32 14.34 -16.83
C LYS A 77 7.49 13.39 -16.60
N GLU A 78 7.38 12.50 -15.61
CA GLU A 78 8.45 11.57 -15.23
C GLU A 78 8.71 10.55 -16.33
N SER A 79 9.97 10.20 -16.57
CA SER A 79 10.41 9.17 -17.51
C SER A 79 10.93 7.91 -16.81
N ASP A 80 11.46 8.05 -15.59
CA ASP A 80 11.99 6.94 -14.79
C ASP A 80 10.84 6.10 -14.25
N GLN A 81 10.80 4.83 -14.65
CA GLN A 81 9.74 3.90 -14.25
C GLN A 81 9.70 3.64 -12.73
N LYS A 82 10.87 3.60 -12.07
CA LYS A 82 10.94 3.41 -10.62
C LYS A 82 10.30 4.59 -9.91
N ILE A 83 10.69 5.82 -10.29
CA ILE A 83 10.14 7.05 -9.69
C ILE A 83 8.64 7.17 -9.95
N LYS A 84 8.16 6.79 -11.15
CA LYS A 84 6.72 6.73 -11.44
C LYS A 84 5.98 5.83 -10.47
N ILE A 85 6.45 4.60 -10.27
CA ILE A 85 5.77 3.63 -9.42
C ILE A 85 5.82 4.05 -7.95
N GLU A 86 6.95 4.58 -7.48
CA GLU A 86 7.05 5.13 -6.13
C GLU A 86 6.11 6.33 -5.92
N THR A 87 5.98 7.20 -6.92
CA THR A 87 5.03 8.33 -6.89
C THR A 87 3.58 7.85 -6.87
N ILE A 88 3.22 6.84 -7.69
CA ILE A 88 1.90 6.19 -7.66
C ILE A 88 1.60 5.65 -6.27
N TYR A 89 2.58 4.95 -5.67
CA TYR A 89 2.44 4.38 -4.34
C TYR A 89 2.26 5.46 -3.26
N LEU A 90 3.04 6.54 -3.33
CA LEU A 90 2.92 7.71 -2.44
C LEU A 90 1.53 8.35 -2.54
N ILE A 91 1.02 8.59 -3.76
CA ILE A 91 -0.34 9.12 -3.96
C ILE A 91 -1.38 8.20 -3.31
N ALA A 92 -1.30 6.89 -3.56
CA ALA A 92 -2.22 5.91 -2.97
C ALA A 92 -2.15 5.90 -1.44
N GLN A 93 -0.95 5.97 -0.88
CA GLN A 93 -0.72 6.05 0.57
C GLN A 93 -1.33 7.32 1.19
N ILE A 94 -1.21 8.46 0.54
CA ILE A 94 -1.85 9.71 0.97
C ILE A 94 -3.37 9.54 0.95
N LEU A 95 -3.93 9.04 -0.16
CA LEU A 95 -5.36 8.83 -0.32
C LEU A 95 -5.93 7.80 0.67
N SER A 96 -5.14 6.85 1.15
CA SER A 96 -5.58 5.87 2.14
C SER A 96 -5.96 6.49 3.50
N LYS A 97 -5.48 7.70 3.78
CA LYS A 97 -5.72 8.39 5.06
C LYS A 97 -7.12 9.01 5.09
N SER A 98 -7.88 8.75 6.14
CA SER A 98 -9.28 9.17 6.29
C SER A 98 -9.52 10.68 6.18
N LYS A 99 -8.52 11.50 6.52
CA LYS A 99 -8.61 12.98 6.46
C LYS A 99 -8.72 13.54 5.03
N HIS A 100 -8.47 12.72 4.01
CA HIS A 100 -8.50 13.14 2.60
C HIS A 100 -9.77 12.70 1.85
N ARG A 101 -10.83 12.30 2.57
CA ARG A 101 -12.06 11.76 1.97
C ARG A 101 -12.81 12.73 1.07
N ASP A 102 -12.73 14.02 1.33
CA ASP A 102 -13.49 15.04 0.58
C ASP A 102 -13.11 15.10 -0.90
N PHE A 103 -11.87 14.76 -1.23
CA PHE A 103 -11.37 14.74 -2.61
C PHE A 103 -10.92 13.34 -3.08
N TYR A 104 -11.12 12.32 -2.25
CA TYR A 104 -10.64 10.94 -2.49
C TYR A 104 -11.09 10.38 -3.84
N ALA A 105 -12.37 10.44 -4.16
CA ALA A 105 -12.92 9.81 -5.37
C ALA A 105 -12.29 10.36 -6.65
N ALA A 106 -12.21 11.68 -6.80
CA ALA A 106 -11.67 12.33 -8.00
C ALA A 106 -10.20 11.95 -8.26
N PHE A 107 -9.39 11.81 -7.21
CA PHE A 107 -8.00 11.40 -7.35
C PHE A 107 -7.84 9.90 -7.58
N CYS A 108 -8.72 9.06 -7.00
CA CYS A 108 -8.72 7.63 -7.27
C CYS A 108 -9.03 7.33 -8.74
N ASP A 109 -10.01 8.01 -9.33
CA ASP A 109 -10.37 7.85 -10.75
C ASP A 109 -9.19 8.18 -11.68
N ARG A 110 -8.32 9.11 -11.29
CA ARG A 110 -7.10 9.45 -12.02
C ARG A 110 -5.96 8.45 -11.78
N LEU A 111 -5.88 7.88 -10.57
CA LEU A 111 -4.77 7.02 -10.16
C LEU A 111 -4.93 5.56 -10.60
N ILE A 112 -6.13 5.01 -10.54
CA ILE A 112 -6.42 3.59 -10.85
C ILE A 112 -5.90 3.18 -12.23
N PRO A 113 -6.13 3.93 -13.33
CA PRO A 113 -5.59 3.57 -14.64
C PRO A 113 -4.06 3.52 -14.68
N GLN A 114 -3.40 4.40 -13.92
CA GLN A 114 -1.94 4.40 -13.80
C GLN A 114 -1.44 3.14 -13.08
N ILE A 115 -2.06 2.76 -11.97
CA ILE A 115 -1.73 1.51 -11.26
C ILE A 115 -1.84 0.31 -12.21
N ILE A 116 -2.97 0.18 -12.90
CA ILE A 116 -3.25 -0.94 -13.80
C ILE A 116 -2.21 -1.03 -14.92
N SER A 117 -1.82 0.10 -15.50
CA SER A 117 -0.85 0.14 -16.60
C SER A 117 0.54 -0.39 -16.22
N PHE A 118 0.89 -0.34 -14.92
CA PHE A 118 2.18 -0.81 -14.41
C PHE A 118 2.14 -2.18 -13.71
N LEU A 119 0.98 -2.85 -13.59
CA LEU A 119 0.89 -4.16 -12.94
C LEU A 119 1.75 -5.26 -13.61
N GLY A 120 2.09 -5.12 -14.89
CA GLY A 120 2.97 -6.04 -15.60
C GLY A 120 4.47 -5.90 -15.30
N THR A 121 4.87 -5.08 -14.34
CA THR A 121 6.28 -4.86 -13.95
C THR A 121 6.85 -6.00 -13.11
N ASN A 122 8.12 -5.85 -12.66
CA ASN A 122 8.77 -6.83 -11.79
C ASN A 122 8.04 -6.97 -10.43
N ASP A 123 8.24 -8.10 -9.76
CA ASP A 123 7.47 -8.49 -8.57
C ASP A 123 7.55 -7.50 -7.41
N THR A 124 8.70 -6.84 -7.19
CA THR A 124 8.84 -5.86 -6.11
C THR A 124 7.93 -4.64 -6.31
N PHE A 125 7.91 -4.08 -7.51
CA PHE A 125 7.03 -2.97 -7.85
C PHE A 125 5.57 -3.41 -7.97
N ARG A 126 5.34 -4.60 -8.51
CA ARG A 126 4.00 -5.20 -8.60
C ARG A 126 3.35 -5.32 -7.22
N ARG A 127 4.10 -5.73 -6.18
CA ARG A 127 3.58 -5.75 -4.78
C ARG A 127 3.09 -4.38 -4.33
N LYS A 128 3.86 -3.31 -4.57
CA LYS A 128 3.44 -1.93 -4.23
C LYS A 128 2.16 -1.53 -4.94
N LEU A 129 2.04 -1.86 -6.23
CA LEU A 129 0.85 -1.55 -7.04
C LEU A 129 -0.38 -2.34 -6.59
N ILE A 130 -0.22 -3.60 -6.22
CA ILE A 130 -1.29 -4.43 -5.63
C ILE A 130 -1.79 -3.81 -4.32
N ILE A 131 -0.89 -3.39 -3.43
CA ILE A 131 -1.23 -2.72 -2.17
C ILE A 131 -1.94 -1.39 -2.44
N ALA A 132 -1.41 -0.58 -3.36
CA ALA A 132 -2.03 0.68 -3.77
C ALA A 132 -3.46 0.46 -4.28
N LEU A 133 -3.68 -0.58 -5.09
CA LEU A 133 -5.01 -0.94 -5.59
C LEU A 133 -5.98 -1.32 -4.47
N GLY A 134 -5.51 -1.95 -3.40
CA GLY A 134 -6.30 -2.24 -2.20
C GLY A 134 -6.77 -0.98 -1.47
N TRP A 135 -6.03 0.12 -1.56
CA TRP A 135 -6.37 1.39 -0.91
C TRP A 135 -7.30 2.27 -1.74
N VAL A 136 -7.17 2.25 -3.07
CA VAL A 136 -7.89 3.18 -3.95
C VAL A 136 -8.84 2.50 -4.94
N GLY A 137 -8.75 1.18 -5.10
CA GLY A 137 -9.57 0.41 -6.05
C GLY A 137 -11.04 0.38 -5.67
N THR A 138 -11.90 0.24 -6.67
CA THR A 138 -13.35 0.14 -6.54
C THR A 138 -13.84 -1.30 -6.76
N LEU A 139 -15.15 -1.49 -6.83
CA LEU A 139 -15.77 -2.79 -7.14
C LEU A 139 -15.22 -3.44 -8.43
N GLU A 140 -14.84 -2.61 -9.42
CA GLU A 140 -14.34 -3.06 -10.72
C GLU A 140 -12.96 -3.72 -10.63
N GLN A 141 -12.15 -3.36 -9.63
CA GLN A 141 -10.79 -3.87 -9.48
C GLN A 141 -10.71 -5.17 -8.66
N ILE A 142 -11.81 -5.66 -8.12
CA ILE A 142 -11.84 -6.92 -7.35
C ILE A 142 -11.33 -8.08 -8.20
N GLU A 143 -11.76 -8.20 -9.45
CA GLU A 143 -11.35 -9.29 -10.34
C GLU A 143 -9.86 -9.26 -10.67
N ILE A 144 -9.26 -8.07 -10.74
CA ILE A 144 -7.81 -7.91 -10.91
C ILE A 144 -7.08 -8.47 -9.69
N LEU A 145 -7.52 -8.12 -8.48
CA LEU A 145 -6.91 -8.63 -7.24
C LEU A 145 -7.12 -10.14 -7.08
N ILE A 146 -8.28 -10.68 -7.46
CA ILE A 146 -8.53 -12.13 -7.50
C ILE A 146 -7.56 -12.81 -8.47
N SER A 147 -7.39 -12.26 -9.67
CA SER A 147 -6.44 -12.78 -10.66
C SER A 147 -5.00 -12.78 -10.12
N GLU A 148 -4.57 -11.72 -9.45
CA GLU A 148 -3.26 -11.64 -8.81
C GLU A 148 -3.10 -12.66 -7.68
N MET A 149 -4.13 -12.86 -6.87
CA MET A 149 -4.14 -13.84 -5.77
C MET A 149 -4.01 -15.28 -6.26
N HIS A 150 -4.55 -15.60 -7.45
CA HIS A 150 -4.49 -16.94 -8.04
C HIS A 150 -3.26 -17.17 -8.90
N GLY A 151 -2.91 -16.19 -9.74
CA GLY A 151 -2.04 -16.40 -10.90
C GLY A 151 -0.64 -15.84 -10.78
N SER A 152 -0.35 -14.97 -9.81
CA SER A 152 1.00 -14.44 -9.66
C SER A 152 2.01 -15.54 -9.32
N LYS A 153 3.16 -15.52 -9.99
CA LYS A 153 4.28 -16.45 -9.70
C LYS A 153 4.90 -16.16 -8.34
N ASP A 154 4.93 -14.90 -7.93
CA ASP A 154 5.45 -14.48 -6.64
C ASP A 154 4.42 -14.72 -5.53
N SER A 155 4.79 -15.49 -4.51
CA SER A 155 3.93 -15.82 -3.37
C SER A 155 3.52 -14.57 -2.58
N LEU A 156 4.40 -13.58 -2.46
CA LEU A 156 4.09 -12.32 -1.78
C LEU A 156 3.10 -11.46 -2.59
N CYS A 157 3.16 -11.45 -3.91
CA CYS A 157 2.12 -10.80 -4.73
C CYS A 157 0.76 -11.44 -4.48
N ARG A 158 0.67 -12.78 -4.41
CA ARG A 158 -0.58 -13.48 -4.08
C ARG A 158 -1.09 -13.13 -2.68
N ALA A 159 -0.19 -13.11 -1.70
CA ALA A 159 -0.53 -12.75 -0.32
C ALA A 159 -1.03 -11.30 -0.20
N TRP A 160 -0.34 -10.36 -0.84
CA TRP A 160 -0.74 -8.95 -0.83
C TRP A 160 -2.03 -8.69 -1.61
N ALA A 161 -2.33 -9.47 -2.64
CA ALA A 161 -3.62 -9.38 -3.32
C ALA A 161 -4.78 -9.77 -2.38
N ALA A 162 -4.62 -10.84 -1.58
CA ALA A 162 -5.57 -11.21 -0.54
C ALA A 162 -5.74 -10.11 0.52
N ALA A 163 -4.63 -9.55 1.00
CA ALA A 163 -4.65 -8.45 1.95
C ALA A 163 -5.31 -7.19 1.37
N SER A 164 -5.10 -6.91 0.08
CA SER A 164 -5.70 -5.77 -0.62
C SER A 164 -7.22 -5.91 -0.74
N LEU A 165 -7.74 -7.11 -1.04
CA LEU A 165 -9.18 -7.38 -1.01
C LEU A 165 -9.80 -7.12 0.37
N MET A 166 -9.09 -7.48 1.44
CA MET A 166 -9.51 -7.15 2.80
C MET A 166 -9.47 -5.62 3.04
N GLN A 167 -8.40 -4.94 2.60
CA GLN A 167 -8.23 -3.49 2.79
C GLN A 167 -9.37 -2.68 2.14
N MET A 168 -9.88 -3.09 0.98
CA MET A 168 -11.02 -2.44 0.34
C MET A 168 -12.25 -2.33 1.25
N SER A 169 -12.43 -3.25 2.20
CA SER A 169 -13.53 -3.20 3.18
C SER A 169 -13.33 -2.09 4.22
N PHE A 170 -12.09 -1.77 4.58
CA PHE A 170 -11.78 -0.71 5.55
C PHE A 170 -11.92 0.69 4.95
N HIS A 171 -11.57 0.83 3.68
CA HIS A 171 -11.70 2.11 2.99
C HIS A 171 -13.17 2.41 2.60
N ARG A 172 -14.10 1.50 2.88
CA ARG A 172 -15.55 1.62 2.61
C ARG A 172 -15.88 1.93 1.15
N VAL A 173 -14.98 1.58 0.26
CA VAL A 173 -15.18 1.74 -1.19
C VAL A 173 -16.14 0.68 -1.70
N VAL A 174 -16.05 -0.51 -1.10
CA VAL A 174 -16.94 -1.64 -1.40
C VAL A 174 -17.55 -2.15 -0.10
N ALA A 175 -18.86 -2.37 -0.11
CA ALA A 175 -19.55 -2.96 1.04
C ALA A 175 -19.00 -4.35 1.36
N GLN A 176 -18.71 -4.62 2.64
CA GLN A 176 -18.11 -5.87 3.08
C GLN A 176 -18.91 -7.13 2.64
N ALA A 177 -20.23 -7.02 2.58
CA ALA A 177 -21.09 -8.11 2.12
C ALA A 177 -20.81 -8.48 0.65
N ILE A 178 -20.64 -7.48 -0.22
CA ILE A 178 -20.31 -7.68 -1.63
C ILE A 178 -18.92 -8.30 -1.79
N LEU A 179 -17.94 -7.82 -1.00
CA LEU A 179 -16.59 -8.40 -1.01
C LEU A 179 -16.62 -9.88 -0.59
N ARG A 180 -17.35 -10.21 0.47
CA ARG A 180 -17.49 -11.60 0.94
C ARG A 180 -18.08 -12.50 -0.14
N ASP A 181 -19.14 -12.07 -0.78
CA ASP A 181 -19.82 -12.83 -1.82
C ASP A 181 -18.88 -13.07 -3.02
N LYS A 182 -18.30 -12.00 -3.55
CA LYS A 182 -17.40 -12.08 -4.73
C LYS A 182 -16.10 -12.85 -4.47
N THR A 183 -15.57 -12.84 -3.24
CA THR A 183 -14.21 -13.35 -2.96
C THR A 183 -14.20 -14.71 -2.24
N LYS A 184 -15.35 -15.22 -1.76
CA LYS A 184 -15.42 -16.48 -0.98
C LYS A 184 -14.75 -17.66 -1.70
N SER A 185 -15.15 -17.90 -2.94
CA SER A 185 -14.59 -19.00 -3.76
C SER A 185 -13.10 -18.79 -4.06
N ALA A 186 -12.70 -17.54 -4.34
CA ALA A 186 -11.31 -17.20 -4.63
C ALA A 186 -10.40 -17.44 -3.41
N PHE A 187 -10.82 -17.01 -2.21
CA PHE A 187 -10.09 -17.32 -0.97
C PHE A 187 -10.03 -18.83 -0.68
N LEU A 188 -11.13 -19.56 -0.90
CA LEU A 188 -11.14 -21.02 -0.74
C LEU A 188 -10.07 -21.67 -1.63
N GLN A 189 -10.06 -21.33 -2.91
CA GLN A 189 -9.13 -21.89 -3.87
C GLN A 189 -7.68 -21.52 -3.53
N SER A 190 -7.41 -20.23 -3.25
CA SER A 190 -6.05 -19.76 -2.97
C SER A 190 -5.49 -20.38 -1.69
N ILE A 191 -6.24 -20.36 -0.58
CA ILE A 191 -5.79 -20.93 0.71
C ILE A 191 -5.57 -22.45 0.59
N SER A 192 -6.44 -23.15 -0.18
CA SER A 192 -6.30 -24.60 -0.37
C SER A 192 -5.02 -24.96 -1.14
N ASN A 193 -4.65 -24.17 -2.13
CA ASN A 193 -3.59 -24.48 -3.08
C ASN A 193 -2.24 -23.80 -2.78
N GLU A 194 -2.20 -22.81 -1.86
CA GLU A 194 -0.97 -22.07 -1.57
C GLU A 194 0.07 -22.99 -0.91
N LYS A 195 1.27 -23.00 -1.50
CA LYS A 195 2.40 -23.82 -1.03
C LYS A 195 3.35 -23.06 -0.12
N ASP A 196 3.44 -21.74 -0.30
CA ASP A 196 4.24 -20.89 0.56
C ASP A 196 3.49 -20.65 1.87
N LEU A 197 4.12 -21.04 2.98
CA LEU A 197 3.48 -21.02 4.30
C LEU A 197 3.18 -19.59 4.78
N HIS A 198 4.11 -18.66 4.49
CA HIS A 198 3.93 -17.25 4.85
C HIS A 198 2.79 -16.64 4.04
N ALA A 199 2.78 -16.82 2.73
CA ALA A 199 1.69 -16.33 1.88
C ALA A 199 0.34 -16.91 2.30
N CYS A 200 0.28 -18.21 2.59
CA CYS A 200 -0.92 -18.84 3.10
C CYS A 200 -1.41 -18.22 4.41
N SER A 201 -0.51 -17.95 5.36
CA SER A 201 -0.87 -17.33 6.64
C SER A 201 -1.45 -15.93 6.47
N VAL A 202 -0.89 -15.11 5.58
CA VAL A 202 -1.41 -13.77 5.25
C VAL A 202 -2.78 -13.86 4.58
N MET A 203 -2.99 -14.81 3.65
CA MET A 203 -4.31 -15.04 3.03
C MET A 203 -5.36 -15.45 4.08
N ILE A 204 -5.00 -16.32 5.02
CA ILE A 204 -5.90 -16.73 6.11
C ILE A 204 -6.24 -15.54 7.01
N GLU A 205 -5.26 -14.72 7.36
CA GLU A 205 -5.47 -13.51 8.17
C GLU A 205 -6.38 -12.51 7.44
N ALA A 206 -6.18 -12.28 6.16
CA ALA A 206 -7.05 -11.43 5.35
C ALA A 206 -8.48 -11.98 5.29
N ALA A 207 -8.64 -13.27 5.02
CA ALA A 207 -9.93 -13.93 4.97
C ALA A 207 -10.64 -13.89 6.33
N GLN A 208 -9.96 -14.19 7.45
CA GLN A 208 -10.62 -14.16 8.77
C GLN A 208 -11.18 -12.78 9.11
N ILE A 209 -10.46 -11.72 8.76
CA ILE A 209 -10.92 -10.33 8.98
C ILE A 209 -12.12 -10.04 8.10
N LEU A 210 -12.01 -10.33 6.80
CA LEU A 210 -13.10 -10.08 5.84
C LEU A 210 -14.37 -10.84 6.21
N PHE A 211 -14.27 -12.11 6.60
CA PHE A 211 -15.41 -12.97 6.94
C PHE A 211 -15.83 -12.92 8.43
N GLY A 212 -15.17 -12.07 9.25
CA GLY A 212 -15.49 -11.92 10.67
C GLY A 212 -15.24 -13.18 11.49
N LYS A 213 -14.13 -13.88 11.23
CA LYS A 213 -13.71 -15.11 11.92
C LYS A 213 -12.43 -14.92 12.71
N LYS A 214 -12.07 -15.91 13.51
CA LYS A 214 -10.79 -15.97 14.25
C LYS A 214 -10.20 -17.35 14.05
N TRP A 215 -9.26 -17.49 13.12
CA TRP A 215 -8.57 -18.74 12.81
C TRP A 215 -7.11 -18.73 13.22
N ILE A 216 -6.44 -17.57 13.08
CA ILE A 216 -5.02 -17.39 13.36
C ILE A 216 -4.78 -16.06 14.10
N SER A 217 -3.76 -16.01 14.92
CA SER A 217 -3.29 -14.74 15.52
C SER A 217 -2.20 -14.11 14.68
N SER A 218 -2.11 -12.77 14.70
CA SER A 218 -1.03 -12.05 13.98
C SER A 218 0.37 -12.46 14.47
N ILE A 219 0.51 -12.84 15.75
CA ILE A 219 1.76 -13.38 16.29
C ILE A 219 2.14 -14.68 15.57
N ALA A 220 1.19 -15.62 15.39
CA ALA A 220 1.46 -16.86 14.69
C ALA A 220 1.82 -16.65 13.21
N VAL A 221 1.28 -15.59 12.58
CA VAL A 221 1.67 -15.18 11.21
C VAL A 221 3.09 -14.64 11.20
N GLN A 222 3.45 -13.75 12.14
CA GLN A 222 4.79 -13.16 12.25
C GLN A 222 5.86 -14.21 12.55
N ASP A 223 5.57 -15.13 13.48
CA ASP A 223 6.48 -16.21 13.88
C ASP A 223 6.53 -17.35 12.87
N GLN A 224 5.69 -17.31 11.82
CA GLN A 224 5.52 -18.38 10.83
C GLN A 224 5.29 -19.77 11.49
N ASP A 225 4.46 -19.79 12.54
CA ASP A 225 4.15 -21.02 13.30
C ASP A 225 3.39 -22.03 12.42
N THR A 226 4.15 -22.99 11.89
CA THR A 226 3.65 -23.98 10.91
C THR A 226 2.43 -24.74 11.41
N GLU A 227 2.44 -25.18 12.68
CA GLU A 227 1.34 -25.97 13.24
C GLU A 227 0.04 -25.13 13.32
N LYS A 228 0.15 -23.90 13.83
CA LYS A 228 -0.99 -22.99 13.92
C LYS A 228 -1.51 -22.58 12.54
N ILE A 229 -0.61 -22.35 11.57
CA ILE A 229 -0.99 -21.99 10.19
C ILE A 229 -1.75 -23.15 9.54
N GLU A 230 -1.25 -24.38 9.63
CA GLU A 230 -1.94 -25.55 9.04
C GLU A 230 -3.28 -25.86 9.72
N LYS A 231 -3.38 -25.67 11.03
CA LYS A 231 -4.65 -25.76 11.75
C LYS A 231 -5.64 -24.69 11.26
N ALA A 232 -5.19 -23.45 11.13
CA ALA A 232 -5.99 -22.33 10.63
C ALA A 232 -6.42 -22.54 9.17
N ARG A 233 -5.53 -23.09 8.31
CA ARG A 233 -5.85 -23.48 6.93
C ARG A 233 -7.04 -24.44 6.88
N LYS A 234 -7.01 -25.51 7.65
CA LYS A 234 -8.11 -26.49 7.71
C LYS A 234 -9.43 -25.85 8.17
N MET A 235 -9.36 -24.93 9.13
CA MET A 235 -10.55 -24.21 9.62
C MET A 235 -11.11 -23.26 8.57
N ALA A 236 -10.25 -22.49 7.89
CA ALA A 236 -10.62 -21.55 6.85
C ALA A 236 -11.24 -22.26 5.65
N VAL A 237 -10.59 -23.32 5.13
CA VAL A 237 -11.09 -24.13 4.01
C VAL A 237 -12.45 -24.75 4.34
N ARG A 238 -12.60 -25.32 5.54
CA ARG A 238 -13.88 -25.89 5.99
C ARG A 238 -15.01 -24.85 6.08
N PHE A 239 -14.69 -23.62 6.48
CA PHE A 239 -15.69 -22.55 6.57
C PHE A 239 -16.06 -22.02 5.18
N LEU A 240 -15.06 -21.70 4.35
CA LEU A 240 -15.25 -21.12 3.03
C LEU A 240 -15.92 -22.11 2.04
N GLY A 241 -15.73 -23.42 2.22
CA GLY A 241 -16.34 -24.47 1.40
C GLY A 241 -17.76 -24.88 1.83
N ARG A 242 -18.38 -24.20 2.80
CA ARG A 242 -19.80 -24.42 3.14
C ARG A 242 -20.66 -23.52 2.25
N ASP A 243 -21.72 -24.05 1.74
CA ASP A 243 -22.77 -23.32 0.98
C ASP A 243 -23.48 -22.30 1.87
#